data_40b5f8bc61b6a974e288e24c68163aff
#
_entry.id   40b5f8bc61b6a974e288e24c68163aff
#
_cell.length_a   1.000
_cell.length_b   1.000
_cell.length_c   1.000
_cell.angle_alpha   90.00
_cell.angle_beta   90.00
_cell.angle_gamma   90.00
#
_symmetry.space_group_name_H-M   'P 1'
#
loop_
_entity.id
_entity.type
_entity.pdbx_description
1 polymer ?
#
loop_
_entity_poly.entity_id
_entity_poly.type
_entity_poly.pdbx_seq_one_letter_code
_entity_poly.pdbx_strand_id
1 'polypeptide(L)'
;MTSRTALRRRTKHVLVAVAVPLGLLSCLWVLSFLWLQVFGTEGALPPKSRLPEVPSGASVVDEGTECASGGCWRTITVVPAAGQAPEDLAREMGLSEELSLPPTLFDPASVYVGAEPREGKLIVRIGYQ
;
A
#
# COMPACT_ATOMS: atom_id res chain seq x y z
N MET A 1 31.71 -48.81 2.55
CA MET A 1 30.41 -48.59 1.86
C MET A 1 29.36 -47.84 2.71
N THR A 2 29.58 -47.63 3.99
CA THR A 2 28.64 -47.04 4.94
C THR A 2 28.56 -45.51 4.95
N SER A 3 29.52 -44.79 4.36
CA SER A 3 29.62 -43.33 4.42
C SER A 3 28.61 -42.56 3.54
N ARG A 4 28.27 -43.14 2.37
CA ARG A 4 27.36 -42.46 1.42
C ARG A 4 25.89 -42.45 1.85
N THR A 5 25.46 -43.47 2.54
CA THR A 5 24.06 -43.57 3.07
C THR A 5 23.81 -42.62 4.24
N ALA A 6 24.79 -42.42 5.11
CA ALA A 6 24.69 -41.51 6.23
C ALA A 6 24.64 -40.02 5.75
N LEU A 7 25.46 -39.70 4.76
CA LEU A 7 25.48 -38.35 4.14
C LEU A 7 24.12 -38.01 3.48
N ARG A 8 23.60 -38.98 2.70
CA ARG A 8 22.31 -38.84 2.02
C ARG A 8 21.13 -38.69 2.98
N ARG A 9 21.19 -39.31 4.17
CA ARG A 9 20.17 -39.22 5.20
C ARG A 9 20.21 -37.85 5.88
N ARG A 10 21.40 -37.31 6.20
CA ARG A 10 21.59 -35.97 6.76
C ARG A 10 21.09 -34.87 5.82
N THR A 11 21.41 -35.00 4.52
CA THR A 11 20.94 -34.01 3.51
C THR A 11 19.41 -34.00 3.40
N LYS A 12 18.75 -35.17 3.47
CA LYS A 12 17.28 -35.24 3.49
C LYS A 12 16.67 -34.57 4.72
N HIS A 13 17.23 -34.76 5.90
CA HIS A 13 16.71 -34.13 7.11
C HIS A 13 16.90 -32.60 7.08
N VAL A 14 18.03 -32.13 6.57
CA VAL A 14 18.27 -30.68 6.41
C VAL A 14 17.32 -30.09 5.38
N LEU A 15 17.10 -30.75 4.24
CA LEU A 15 16.13 -30.30 3.23
C LEU A 15 14.70 -30.21 3.79
N VAL A 16 14.27 -31.22 4.54
CA VAL A 16 12.95 -31.23 5.16
C VAL A 16 12.86 -30.15 6.24
N ALA A 17 13.90 -29.98 7.06
CA ALA A 17 13.95 -28.94 8.11
C ALA A 17 13.90 -27.51 7.56
N VAL A 18 14.32 -27.28 6.34
CA VAL A 18 14.23 -25.99 5.66
C VAL A 18 12.92 -25.86 4.87
N ALA A 19 12.50 -26.91 4.16
CA ALA A 19 11.32 -26.86 3.31
C ALA A 19 10.01 -26.71 4.12
N VAL A 20 9.92 -27.35 5.29
CA VAL A 20 8.72 -27.27 6.13
C VAL A 20 8.45 -25.84 6.63
N PRO A 21 9.40 -25.13 7.26
CA PRO A 21 9.14 -23.75 7.70
C PRO A 21 8.91 -22.79 6.53
N LEU A 22 9.58 -22.95 5.39
CA LEU A 22 9.31 -22.16 4.21
C LEU A 22 7.90 -22.39 3.66
N GLY A 23 7.46 -23.64 3.63
CA GLY A 23 6.09 -24.00 3.23
C GLY A 23 5.05 -23.40 4.17
N LEU A 24 5.27 -23.46 5.48
CA LEU A 24 4.39 -22.86 6.48
C LEU A 24 4.31 -21.34 6.36
N LEU A 25 5.46 -20.68 6.18
CA LEU A 25 5.51 -19.23 5.96
C LEU A 25 4.76 -18.83 4.69
N SER A 26 4.93 -19.59 3.60
CA SER A 26 4.21 -19.35 2.35
C SER A 26 2.69 -19.55 2.52
N CYS A 27 2.27 -20.59 3.22
CA CYS A 27 0.85 -20.82 3.53
C CYS A 27 0.26 -19.70 4.39
N LEU A 28 0.96 -19.25 5.43
CA LEU A 28 0.53 -18.15 6.28
C LEU A 28 0.41 -16.85 5.48
N TRP A 29 1.37 -16.61 4.59
CA TRP A 29 1.33 -15.43 3.73
C TRP A 29 0.15 -15.47 2.77
N VAL A 30 -0.11 -16.60 2.10
CA VAL A 30 -1.25 -16.77 1.20
C VAL A 30 -2.58 -16.65 1.95
N LEU A 31 -2.69 -17.26 3.14
CA LEU A 31 -3.89 -17.13 3.97
C LEU A 31 -4.12 -15.69 4.43
N SER A 32 -3.07 -14.98 4.82
CA SER A 32 -3.15 -13.56 5.18
C SER A 32 -3.60 -12.71 3.98
N PHE A 33 -3.04 -12.99 2.80
CA PHE A 33 -3.43 -12.32 1.57
C PHE A 33 -4.92 -12.55 1.23
N LEU A 34 -5.39 -13.80 1.27
CA LEU A 34 -6.78 -14.15 1.01
C LEU A 34 -7.73 -13.54 2.05
N TRP A 35 -7.32 -13.55 3.33
CA TRP A 35 -8.09 -12.92 4.39
C TRP A 35 -8.28 -11.42 4.15
N LEU A 36 -7.21 -10.72 3.78
CA LEU A 36 -7.26 -9.28 3.45
C LEU A 36 -8.15 -9.00 2.23
N GLN A 37 -8.15 -9.87 1.23
CA GLN A 37 -9.02 -9.72 0.05
C GLN A 37 -10.52 -9.93 0.37
N VAL A 38 -10.84 -10.79 1.33
CA VAL A 38 -12.23 -11.15 1.64
C VAL A 38 -12.80 -10.29 2.77
N PHE A 39 -11.98 -9.93 3.76
CA PHE A 39 -12.47 -9.30 5.00
C PHE A 39 -11.79 -7.97 5.34
N GLY A 40 -10.73 -7.61 4.64
CA GLY A 40 -9.69 -6.77 5.19
C GLY A 40 -9.69 -5.30 4.85
N THR A 41 -10.57 -4.81 3.98
CA THR A 41 -10.48 -3.40 3.55
C THR A 41 -11.52 -2.48 4.19
N GLU A 42 -12.54 -3.04 4.82
CA GLU A 42 -13.54 -2.22 5.52
C GLU A 42 -12.91 -1.57 6.77
N GLY A 43 -12.73 -0.25 6.71
CA GLY A 43 -12.13 0.54 7.79
C GLY A 43 -10.60 0.58 7.84
N ALA A 44 -9.91 -0.20 7.01
CA ALA A 44 -8.47 -0.12 6.89
C ALA A 44 -8.05 1.14 6.09
N LEU A 45 -6.90 1.70 6.46
CA LEU A 45 -6.30 2.85 5.76
C LEU A 45 -4.99 2.44 5.11
N PRO A 46 -4.72 2.87 3.88
CA PRO A 46 -3.42 2.67 3.27
C PRO A 46 -2.30 3.32 4.10
N PRO A 47 -1.10 2.72 4.12
CA PRO A 47 0.03 3.31 4.81
C PRO A 47 0.43 4.65 4.18
N LYS A 48 0.95 5.57 5.00
CA LYS A 48 1.38 6.90 4.52
C LYS A 48 2.44 6.85 3.43
N SER A 49 3.22 5.78 3.37
CA SER A 49 4.23 5.56 2.32
C SER A 49 3.65 5.38 0.91
N ARG A 50 2.33 5.20 0.81
CA ARG A 50 1.62 5.12 -0.48
C ARG A 50 1.10 6.48 -0.96
N LEU A 51 1.21 7.51 -0.12
CA LEU A 51 0.87 8.88 -0.52
C LEU A 51 1.87 9.38 -1.57
N PRO A 52 1.39 10.12 -2.58
CA PRO A 52 2.26 10.81 -3.52
C PRO A 52 3.16 11.81 -2.79
N GLU A 53 4.37 11.98 -3.29
CA GLU A 53 5.29 12.98 -2.77
C GLU A 53 4.75 14.39 -3.03
N VAL A 54 4.76 15.22 -1.98
CA VAL A 54 4.35 16.63 -2.10
C VAL A 54 5.53 17.44 -2.61
N PRO A 55 5.41 18.15 -3.74
CA PRO A 55 6.49 18.94 -4.32
C PRO A 55 7.01 20.02 -3.37
N SER A 56 8.26 20.38 -3.55
CA SER A 56 8.89 21.47 -2.81
C SER A 56 8.18 22.79 -3.06
N GLY A 57 7.81 23.49 -1.99
CA GLY A 57 7.05 24.75 -2.06
C GLY A 57 5.54 24.59 -1.79
N ALA A 58 4.98 23.41 -1.98
CA ALA A 58 3.64 23.08 -1.48
C ALA A 58 3.73 22.57 -0.03
N SER A 59 2.66 22.71 0.73
CA SER A 59 2.63 22.32 2.14
C SER A 59 1.34 21.59 2.50
N VAL A 60 1.46 20.51 3.28
CA VAL A 60 0.31 19.86 3.90
C VAL A 60 -0.13 20.68 5.10
N VAL A 61 -1.37 21.12 5.10
CA VAL A 61 -1.94 21.98 6.17
C VAL A 61 -2.96 21.25 7.03
N ASP A 62 -3.51 20.16 6.52
CA ASP A 62 -4.47 19.34 7.27
C ASP A 62 -4.39 17.89 6.83
N GLU A 63 -4.64 16.97 7.77
CA GLU A 63 -4.69 15.55 7.54
C GLU A 63 -5.82 14.94 8.36
N GLY A 64 -6.70 14.19 7.70
CA GLY A 64 -7.85 13.56 8.31
C GLY A 64 -8.11 12.16 7.81
N THR A 65 -9.09 11.53 8.41
CA THR A 65 -9.66 10.26 7.99
C THR A 65 -11.16 10.43 7.87
N GLU A 66 -11.70 10.04 6.74
CA GLU A 66 -13.14 10.02 6.48
C GLU A 66 -13.58 8.58 6.23
N CYS A 67 -14.78 8.23 6.70
CA CYS A 67 -15.35 6.90 6.49
C CYS A 67 -16.80 7.04 6.04
N ALA A 68 -17.19 6.17 5.10
CA ALA A 68 -18.57 6.04 4.65
C ALA A 68 -18.88 4.56 4.34
N SER A 69 -20.04 4.30 3.75
CA SER A 69 -20.46 2.92 3.40
C SER A 69 -19.51 2.18 2.45
N GLY A 70 -18.63 2.89 1.75
CA GLY A 70 -17.61 2.30 0.86
C GLY A 70 -16.25 2.06 1.52
N GLY A 71 -16.10 2.30 2.82
CA GLY A 71 -14.84 2.15 3.55
C GLY A 71 -14.31 3.45 4.14
N CYS A 72 -13.05 3.42 4.53
CA CYS A 72 -12.34 4.59 5.06
C CYS A 72 -11.22 5.02 4.13
N TRP A 73 -11.00 6.33 4.06
CA TRP A 73 -9.90 6.91 3.30
C TRP A 73 -9.22 8.01 4.11
N ARG A 74 -7.96 8.21 3.82
CA ARG A 74 -7.18 9.31 4.35
C ARG A 74 -7.33 10.51 3.42
N THR A 75 -7.54 11.66 4.00
CA THR A 75 -7.63 12.94 3.30
C THR A 75 -6.46 13.81 3.73
N ILE A 76 -5.72 14.38 2.78
CA ILE A 76 -4.73 15.41 3.05
C ILE A 76 -5.08 16.68 2.27
N THR A 77 -4.95 17.82 2.91
CA THR A 77 -5.15 19.13 2.29
C THR A 77 -3.79 19.77 2.04
N VAL A 78 -3.49 20.02 0.77
CA VAL A 78 -2.23 20.60 0.34
C VAL A 78 -2.47 22.00 -0.17
N VAL A 79 -1.69 22.95 0.32
CA VAL A 79 -1.65 24.33 -0.18
C VAL A 79 -0.55 24.39 -1.24
N PRO A 80 -0.87 24.81 -2.49
CA PRO A 80 0.11 25.01 -3.54
C PRO A 80 1.16 26.06 -3.17
N ALA A 81 2.27 26.04 -3.89
CA ALA A 81 3.27 27.13 -3.82
C ALA A 81 2.66 28.48 -4.23
N ALA A 82 3.26 29.58 -3.80
CA ALA A 82 2.79 30.90 -4.14
C ALA A 82 2.69 31.10 -5.67
N GLY A 83 1.51 31.46 -6.15
CA GLY A 83 1.21 31.66 -7.57
C GLY A 83 0.90 30.38 -8.37
N GLN A 84 0.91 29.20 -7.74
CA GLN A 84 0.54 27.94 -8.37
C GLN A 84 -0.95 27.66 -8.17
N ALA A 85 -1.65 27.26 -9.22
CA ALA A 85 -3.02 26.79 -9.13
C ALA A 85 -3.09 25.35 -8.57
N PRO A 86 -4.15 24.98 -7.81
CA PRO A 86 -4.30 23.60 -7.31
C PRO A 86 -4.31 22.54 -8.43
N GLU A 87 -4.84 22.88 -9.60
CA GLU A 87 -4.87 22.00 -10.77
C GLU A 87 -3.47 21.73 -11.32
N ASP A 88 -2.60 22.74 -11.27
CA ASP A 88 -1.20 22.59 -11.70
C ASP A 88 -0.42 21.73 -10.70
N LEU A 89 -0.71 21.91 -9.40
CA LEU A 89 -0.16 21.04 -8.36
C LEU A 89 -0.62 19.59 -8.53
N ALA A 90 -1.91 19.35 -8.81
CA ALA A 90 -2.42 18.00 -9.07
C ALA A 90 -1.71 17.36 -10.26
N ARG A 91 -1.46 18.13 -11.34
CA ARG A 91 -0.72 17.66 -12.51
C ARG A 91 0.73 17.33 -12.18
N GLU A 92 1.40 18.18 -11.40
CA GLU A 92 2.77 17.95 -10.94
C GLU A 92 2.89 16.69 -10.07
N MET A 93 1.90 16.42 -9.23
CA MET A 93 1.82 15.21 -8.42
C MET A 93 1.38 13.96 -9.20
N GLY A 94 1.07 14.08 -10.50
CA GLY A 94 0.57 12.98 -11.32
C GLY A 94 -0.88 12.59 -11.02
N LEU A 95 -1.66 13.48 -10.41
CA LEU A 95 -3.03 13.27 -9.97
C LEU A 95 -4.07 14.04 -10.80
N SER A 96 -3.78 14.27 -12.08
CA SER A 96 -4.76 14.88 -13.00
C SER A 96 -5.99 14.00 -13.21
N GLU A 97 -5.83 12.70 -13.01
CA GLU A 97 -6.88 11.69 -12.99
C GLU A 97 -6.69 10.81 -11.75
N GLU A 98 -7.73 10.05 -11.39
CA GLU A 98 -7.63 9.07 -10.32
C GLU A 98 -6.58 8.02 -10.65
N LEU A 99 -5.63 7.83 -9.75
CA LEU A 99 -4.53 6.90 -9.89
C LEU A 99 -4.81 5.62 -9.10
N SER A 100 -4.75 4.48 -9.77
CA SER A 100 -4.79 3.17 -9.11
C SER A 100 -3.37 2.63 -8.93
N LEU A 101 -2.97 2.43 -7.68
CA LEU A 101 -1.68 1.87 -7.32
C LEU A 101 -1.81 0.36 -7.13
N PRO A 102 -0.97 -0.45 -7.79
CA PRO A 102 -1.02 -1.90 -7.67
C PRO A 102 -0.62 -2.37 -6.26
N PRO A 103 -1.05 -3.59 -5.87
CA PRO A 103 -0.58 -4.23 -4.66
C PRO A 103 0.94 -4.32 -4.60
N THR A 104 1.48 -4.33 -3.37
CA THR A 104 2.89 -4.58 -3.10
C THR A 104 3.06 -5.80 -2.21
N LEU A 105 4.29 -6.27 -2.00
CA LEU A 105 4.59 -7.41 -1.14
C LEU A 105 4.10 -7.20 0.32
N PHE A 106 4.17 -5.97 0.81
CA PHE A 106 3.80 -5.60 2.19
C PHE A 106 2.41 -4.98 2.31
N ASP A 107 1.80 -4.61 1.18
CA ASP A 107 0.46 -4.05 1.10
C ASP A 107 -0.26 -4.70 -0.09
N PRO A 108 -0.95 -5.83 0.13
CA PRO A 108 -1.49 -6.66 -0.93
C PRO A 108 -2.79 -6.14 -1.53
N ALA A 109 -3.32 -5.01 -1.05
CA ALA A 109 -4.52 -4.39 -1.60
C ALA A 109 -4.19 -3.30 -2.62
N SER A 110 -5.06 -3.13 -3.61
CA SER A 110 -4.99 -2.00 -4.54
C SER A 110 -5.43 -0.72 -3.83
N VAL A 111 -4.74 0.36 -4.12
CA VAL A 111 -4.98 1.66 -3.51
C VAL A 111 -5.37 2.65 -4.58
N TYR A 112 -6.46 3.38 -4.38
CA TYR A 112 -6.77 4.53 -5.21
C TYR A 112 -6.24 5.82 -4.59
N VAL A 113 -5.82 6.74 -5.44
CA VAL A 113 -5.41 8.10 -5.06
C VAL A 113 -6.15 9.07 -5.97
N GLY A 114 -6.99 9.91 -5.40
CA GLY A 114 -7.69 10.96 -6.12
C GLY A 114 -7.30 12.33 -5.59
N ALA A 115 -7.39 13.35 -6.42
CA ALA A 115 -7.15 14.73 -6.06
C ALA A 115 -8.28 15.63 -6.55
N GLU A 116 -8.75 16.52 -5.69
CA GLU A 116 -9.82 17.48 -5.98
C GLU A 116 -9.37 18.89 -5.64
N PRO A 117 -9.24 19.78 -6.62
CA PRO A 117 -9.03 21.20 -6.37
C PRO A 117 -10.26 21.81 -5.69
N ARG A 118 -10.06 22.46 -4.55
CA ARG A 118 -11.15 23.11 -3.81
C ARG A 118 -10.64 24.33 -3.06
N GLU A 119 -11.28 25.48 -3.28
CA GLU A 119 -11.02 26.73 -2.54
C GLU A 119 -9.52 27.13 -2.52
N GLY A 120 -8.83 26.99 -3.65
CA GLY A 120 -7.41 27.33 -3.76
C GLY A 120 -6.44 26.33 -3.11
N LYS A 121 -6.93 25.17 -2.69
CA LYS A 121 -6.17 24.04 -2.11
C LYS A 121 -6.40 22.80 -2.93
N LEU A 122 -5.54 21.82 -2.74
CA LEU A 122 -5.68 20.48 -3.33
C LEU A 122 -6.03 19.49 -2.21
N ILE A 123 -7.19 18.84 -2.33
CA ILE A 123 -7.60 17.78 -1.43
C ILE A 123 -7.23 16.45 -2.07
N VAL A 124 -6.33 15.71 -1.46
CA VAL A 124 -5.90 14.39 -1.92
C VAL A 124 -6.52 13.33 -1.03
N ARG A 125 -7.17 12.36 -1.65
CA ARG A 125 -7.79 11.21 -0.96
C ARG A 125 -7.07 9.94 -1.34
N ILE A 126 -6.80 9.09 -0.36
CA ILE A 126 -6.18 7.78 -0.56
C ILE A 126 -6.95 6.72 0.23
N GLY A 127 -7.36 5.67 -0.45
CA GLY A 127 -8.12 4.57 0.13
C GLY A 127 -7.86 3.26 -0.58
N TYR A 128 -8.33 2.17 0.01
CA TYR A 128 -8.33 0.86 -0.67
C TYR A 128 -9.50 0.77 -1.65
N GLN A 129 -9.26 0.05 -2.76
CA GLN A 129 -10.29 -0.29 -3.76
C GLN A 129 -11.03 -1.55 -3.35
#